data_fe88c13be2ed134e01db45933849efd9
#
_entry.id   fe88c13be2ed134e01db45933849efd9
#
_cell.length_a   1.000
_cell.length_b   1.000
_cell.length_c   1.000
_cell.angle_alpha   90.00
_cell.angle_beta   90.00
_cell.angle_gamma   90.00
#
_symmetry.space_group_name_H-M   'P 1'
#
loop_
_entity.id
_entity.type
_entity.pdbx_description
1 polymer ?
#
loop_
_entity_poly.entity_id
_entity_poly.type
_entity_poly.pdbx_seq_one_letter_code
_entity_poly.pdbx_strand_id
1 'polypeptide(L)'
;MFGGSEDLFLLTKKYKSGLVLMHTPAPPKTMQSKTHLYANVISDIKNIFQQKSKLLKKYKIPPSKVWFDPGIGFGKNLQQNLSIMKNIKKFRIEKYGLLIGSSRKSCISGVDKSDVSQRLGGTIASVLYCLQRGVNIFRVHDVHELSLIHI
;
A
#
# COMPACT_ATOMS: atom_id res chain seq x y z
N MET A 1 10.76 7.13 -9.01
CA MET A 1 10.59 6.46 -7.71
C MET A 1 10.13 7.50 -6.69
N PHE A 2 8.84 7.49 -6.33
CA PHE A 2 8.26 8.43 -5.38
C PHE A 2 8.16 7.74 -4.02
N GLY A 3 8.86 8.25 -3.05
CA GLY A 3 8.81 7.73 -1.70
C GLY A 3 9.81 8.44 -0.84
N GLY A 4 9.42 9.63 -0.38
CA GLY A 4 10.12 10.40 0.62
C GLY A 4 11.48 10.93 0.16
N SER A 5 11.54 12.22 -0.08
CA SER A 5 12.82 12.96 -0.06
C SER A 5 13.45 12.84 1.32
N GLU A 6 14.74 13.07 1.43
CA GLU A 6 15.42 13.13 2.74
C GLU A 6 14.78 14.18 3.65
N ASP A 7 14.28 15.27 3.08
CA ASP A 7 13.52 16.32 3.80
C ASP A 7 12.29 15.75 4.51
N LEU A 8 11.54 14.81 3.87
CA LEU A 8 10.39 14.18 4.49
C LEU A 8 10.79 13.38 5.75
N PHE A 9 11.93 12.70 5.73
CA PHE A 9 12.44 11.98 6.90
C PHE A 9 12.84 12.93 8.02
N LEU A 10 13.49 14.05 7.68
CA LEU A 10 13.85 15.09 8.66
C LEU A 10 12.60 15.73 9.29
N LEU A 11 11.58 16.05 8.48
CA LEU A 11 10.29 16.57 8.96
C LEU A 11 9.57 15.55 9.84
N THR A 12 9.50 14.30 9.42
CA THR A 12 8.90 13.20 10.21
C THR A 12 9.55 13.10 11.59
N LYS A 13 10.88 13.18 11.64
CA LYS A 13 11.63 13.15 12.89
C LYS A 13 11.37 14.41 13.75
N LYS A 14 11.44 15.59 13.13
CA LYS A 14 11.22 16.88 13.82
C LYS A 14 9.84 16.94 14.48
N TYR A 15 8.79 16.57 13.75
CA TYR A 15 7.41 16.65 14.22
C TYR A 15 6.90 15.37 14.88
N LYS A 16 7.73 14.32 14.98
CA LYS A 16 7.37 13.00 15.55
C LYS A 16 6.10 12.42 14.93
N SER A 17 5.83 12.75 13.66
CA SER A 17 4.63 12.31 12.92
C SER A 17 4.71 10.85 12.50
N GLY A 18 3.56 10.26 12.15
CA GLY A 18 3.52 9.01 11.39
C GLY A 18 3.95 9.23 9.94
N LEU A 19 4.47 8.18 9.31
CA LEU A 19 4.95 8.21 7.93
C LEU A 19 4.41 7.00 7.16
N VAL A 20 3.75 7.26 6.04
CA VAL A 20 3.37 6.22 5.07
C VAL A 20 4.29 6.32 3.85
N LEU A 21 4.97 5.24 3.52
CA LEU A 21 5.79 5.12 2.32
C LEU A 21 5.09 4.23 1.30
N MET A 22 4.44 4.87 0.32
CA MET A 22 3.73 4.17 -0.74
C MET A 22 4.63 3.91 -1.95
N HIS A 23 4.52 2.71 -2.51
CA HIS A 23 5.16 2.36 -3.77
C HIS A 23 4.35 2.81 -4.98
N THR A 24 4.99 3.56 -5.88
CA THR A 24 4.52 3.84 -7.24
C THR A 24 5.70 3.81 -8.21
N PRO A 25 5.57 3.27 -9.45
CA PRO A 25 6.67 3.22 -10.41
C PRO A 25 7.02 4.58 -11.01
N ALA A 26 6.07 5.52 -11.01
CA ALA A 26 6.21 6.83 -11.63
C ALA A 26 5.20 7.84 -11.02
N PRO A 27 5.28 9.14 -11.37
CA PRO A 27 4.26 10.13 -11.01
C PRO A 27 2.86 9.71 -11.47
N PRO A 28 1.80 10.20 -10.81
CA PRO A 28 0.41 9.84 -11.12
C PRO A 28 0.04 9.99 -12.60
N LYS A 29 0.56 11.01 -13.28
CA LYS A 29 0.27 11.27 -14.71
C LYS A 29 0.80 10.19 -15.65
N THR A 30 1.86 9.47 -15.28
CA THR A 30 2.57 8.52 -16.16
C THR A 30 2.63 7.09 -15.59
N MET A 31 2.20 6.87 -14.36
CA MET A 31 2.37 5.59 -13.67
C MET A 31 1.65 4.43 -14.37
N GLN A 32 0.47 4.66 -14.98
CA GLN A 32 -0.32 3.59 -15.59
C GLN A 32 0.32 3.04 -16.88
N SER A 33 1.11 3.84 -17.60
CA SER A 33 1.89 3.36 -18.75
C SER A 33 3.13 2.55 -18.34
N LYS A 34 3.43 2.43 -17.05
CA LYS A 34 4.63 1.79 -16.51
C LYS A 34 4.40 0.40 -15.91
N THR A 35 3.23 -0.19 -16.12
CA THR A 35 2.90 -1.53 -15.58
C THR A 35 3.82 -2.65 -16.10
N HIS A 36 4.41 -2.47 -17.28
CA HIS A 36 5.33 -3.40 -17.90
C HIS A 36 6.74 -3.40 -17.28
N LEU A 37 7.08 -2.42 -16.44
CA LEU A 37 8.42 -2.29 -15.85
C LEU A 37 8.71 -3.33 -14.74
N TYR A 38 7.70 -4.05 -14.26
CA TYR A 38 7.92 -5.07 -13.23
C TYR A 38 8.36 -6.38 -13.85
N ALA A 39 9.56 -6.85 -13.55
CA ALA A 39 9.97 -8.22 -13.80
C ALA A 39 9.23 -9.18 -12.85
N ASN A 40 9.15 -8.82 -11.57
CA ASN A 40 8.33 -9.47 -10.57
C ASN A 40 7.85 -8.42 -9.55
N VAL A 41 6.57 -8.07 -9.63
CA VAL A 41 5.98 -7.00 -8.81
C VAL A 41 6.19 -7.19 -7.30
N ILE A 42 6.23 -8.44 -6.81
CA ILE A 42 6.38 -8.73 -5.39
C ILE A 42 7.83 -8.48 -4.94
N SER A 43 8.80 -9.06 -5.65
CA SER A 43 10.22 -8.88 -5.32
C SER A 43 10.66 -7.44 -5.51
N ASP A 44 10.20 -6.78 -6.57
CA ASP A 44 10.59 -5.41 -6.90
C ASP A 44 10.14 -4.43 -5.81
N ILE A 45 8.87 -4.52 -5.39
CA ILE A 45 8.34 -3.69 -4.29
C ILE A 45 9.03 -4.03 -2.97
N LYS A 46 9.22 -5.32 -2.66
CA LYS A 46 9.90 -5.74 -1.43
C LYS A 46 11.32 -5.19 -1.33
N ASN A 47 12.08 -5.26 -2.43
CA ASN A 47 13.44 -4.72 -2.49
C ASN A 47 13.47 -3.21 -2.22
N ILE A 48 12.50 -2.47 -2.78
CA ILE A 48 12.36 -1.03 -2.53
C ILE A 48 12.06 -0.76 -1.04
N PHE A 49 11.17 -1.52 -0.42
CA PHE A 49 10.86 -1.37 1.01
C PHE A 49 12.08 -1.68 1.88
N GLN A 50 12.86 -2.71 1.54
CA GLN A 50 14.12 -3.01 2.23
C GLN A 50 15.14 -1.89 2.11
N GLN A 51 15.29 -1.29 0.94
CA GLN A 51 16.17 -0.12 0.76
C GLN A 51 15.69 1.07 1.61
N LYS A 52 14.38 1.35 1.61
CA LYS A 52 13.80 2.42 2.42
C LYS A 52 13.94 2.16 3.92
N SER A 53 13.81 0.91 4.37
CA SER A 53 14.01 0.57 5.79
C SER A 53 15.44 0.87 6.27
N LYS A 54 16.45 0.67 5.42
CA LYS A 54 17.85 1.06 5.72
C LYS A 54 17.98 2.58 5.90
N LEU A 55 17.32 3.36 5.05
CA LEU A 55 17.31 4.83 5.19
C LEU A 55 16.58 5.27 6.46
N LEU A 56 15.41 4.70 6.77
CA LEU A 56 14.68 5.00 8.00
C LEU A 56 15.52 4.75 9.24
N LYS A 57 16.30 3.66 9.27
CA LYS A 57 17.26 3.37 10.36
C LYS A 57 18.36 4.44 10.42
N LYS A 58 18.95 4.83 9.28
CA LYS A 58 19.96 5.90 9.20
C LYS A 58 19.42 7.22 9.80
N TYR A 59 18.17 7.58 9.50
CA TYR A 59 17.53 8.80 10.03
C TYR A 59 16.95 8.61 11.45
N LYS A 60 17.09 7.43 12.06
CA LYS A 60 16.59 7.09 13.40
C LYS A 60 15.07 7.33 13.53
N ILE A 61 14.30 7.00 12.50
CA ILE A 61 12.84 7.05 12.52
C ILE A 61 12.34 5.73 13.12
N PRO A 62 11.54 5.77 14.22
CA PRO A 62 11.11 4.56 14.91
C PRO A 62 10.13 3.75 14.02
N PRO A 63 10.30 2.42 13.93
CA PRO A 63 9.43 1.56 13.11
C PRO A 63 7.94 1.66 13.45
N SER A 64 7.60 1.91 14.72
CA SER A 64 6.21 2.08 15.18
C SER A 64 5.49 3.29 14.58
N LYS A 65 6.21 4.19 13.92
CA LYS A 65 5.69 5.39 13.25
C LYS A 65 5.66 5.26 11.73
N VAL A 66 5.99 4.09 11.17
CA VAL A 66 6.12 3.92 9.71
C VAL A 66 5.31 2.74 9.21
N TRP A 67 4.58 2.98 8.11
CA TRP A 67 3.83 1.97 7.37
C TRP A 67 4.24 1.95 5.91
N PHE A 68 4.48 0.76 5.37
CA PHE A 68 4.70 0.55 3.95
C PHE A 68 3.38 0.26 3.24
N ASP A 69 3.12 0.94 2.12
CA ASP A 69 1.96 0.70 1.27
C ASP A 69 2.44 0.22 -0.11
N PRO A 70 2.11 -1.01 -0.54
CA PRO A 70 2.51 -1.51 -1.86
C PRO A 70 1.84 -0.78 -3.02
N GLY A 71 0.90 0.12 -2.76
CA GLY A 71 0.30 1.00 -3.77
C GLY A 71 -0.65 0.27 -4.73
N ILE A 72 -1.68 -0.40 -4.22
CA ILE A 72 -2.74 -0.99 -5.04
C ILE A 72 -3.33 0.06 -5.99
N GLY A 73 -3.45 -0.25 -7.28
CA GLY A 73 -3.99 0.65 -8.30
C GLY A 73 -3.04 1.73 -8.82
N PHE A 74 -1.82 1.84 -8.26
CA PHE A 74 -0.82 2.83 -8.70
C PHE A 74 0.21 2.17 -9.62
N GLY A 75 0.04 2.35 -10.94
CA GLY A 75 0.94 1.81 -11.96
C GLY A 75 1.04 0.28 -11.96
N LYS A 76 -0.10 -0.39 -11.76
CA LYS A 76 -0.20 -1.84 -11.71
C LYS A 76 -1.46 -2.31 -12.44
N ASN A 77 -1.33 -3.37 -13.23
CA ASN A 77 -2.48 -4.01 -13.87
C ASN A 77 -3.28 -4.88 -12.87
N LEU A 78 -4.39 -5.45 -13.32
CA LEU A 78 -5.27 -6.27 -12.48
C LEU A 78 -4.52 -7.44 -11.82
N GLN A 79 -3.78 -8.22 -12.62
CA GLN A 79 -3.07 -9.41 -12.13
C GLN A 79 -1.99 -9.05 -11.10
N GLN A 80 -1.28 -7.94 -11.30
CA GLN A 80 -0.30 -7.42 -10.36
C GLN A 80 -0.96 -7.00 -9.05
N ASN A 81 -2.11 -6.30 -9.09
CA ASN A 81 -2.85 -5.90 -7.89
C ASN A 81 -3.36 -7.11 -7.10
N LEU A 82 -3.93 -8.11 -7.77
CA LEU A 82 -4.38 -9.35 -7.13
C LEU A 82 -3.20 -10.14 -6.54
N SER A 83 -2.08 -10.21 -7.27
CA SER A 83 -0.85 -10.85 -6.79
C SER A 83 -0.30 -10.18 -5.53
N ILE A 84 -0.34 -8.84 -5.46
CA ILE A 84 0.07 -8.08 -4.27
C ILE A 84 -0.81 -8.45 -3.07
N MET A 85 -2.13 -8.42 -3.21
CA MET A 85 -3.05 -8.78 -2.13
C MET A 85 -2.82 -10.23 -1.68
N LYS A 86 -2.71 -11.18 -2.62
CA LYS A 86 -2.44 -12.60 -2.32
C LYS A 86 -1.14 -12.79 -1.53
N ASN A 87 -0.12 -11.99 -1.83
CA ASN A 87 1.21 -12.10 -1.22
C ASN A 87 1.50 -11.00 -0.17
N ILE A 88 0.47 -10.36 0.39
CA ILE A 88 0.63 -9.16 1.24
C ILE A 88 1.58 -9.38 2.41
N LYS A 89 1.61 -10.58 3.01
CA LYS A 89 2.53 -10.93 4.09
C LYS A 89 4.01 -10.79 3.71
N LYS A 90 4.35 -10.94 2.42
CA LYS A 90 5.74 -10.85 1.93
C LYS A 90 6.31 -9.42 1.97
N PHE A 91 5.44 -8.41 2.11
CA PHE A 91 5.86 -7.01 2.23
C PHE A 91 6.17 -6.57 3.66
N ARG A 92 5.96 -7.44 4.65
CA ARG A 92 6.38 -7.13 6.03
C ARG A 92 7.90 -7.01 6.08
N ILE A 93 8.36 -5.85 6.52
CA ILE A 93 9.78 -5.54 6.75
C ILE A 93 9.96 -5.31 8.25
N GLU A 94 10.61 -6.24 8.92
CA GLU A 94 10.93 -6.16 10.35
C GLU A 94 9.71 -5.73 11.21
N LYS A 95 9.86 -4.62 11.96
CA LYS A 95 8.86 -4.08 12.87
C LYS A 95 7.98 -2.97 12.25
N TYR A 96 8.14 -2.72 10.94
CA TYR A 96 7.32 -1.72 10.23
C TYR A 96 5.91 -2.25 9.98
N GLY A 97 4.93 -1.33 10.02
CA GLY A 97 3.54 -1.65 9.69
C GLY A 97 3.29 -1.77 8.18
N LEU A 98 2.12 -2.32 7.85
CA LEU A 98 1.59 -2.33 6.49
C LEU A 98 0.31 -1.51 6.42
N LEU A 99 0.19 -0.72 5.35
CA LEU A 99 -1.03 -0.01 4.98
C LEU A 99 -1.50 -0.47 3.61
N ILE A 100 -2.81 -0.58 3.43
CA ILE A 100 -3.43 -0.82 2.12
C ILE A 100 -4.59 0.15 1.87
N GLY A 101 -4.72 0.60 0.62
CA GLY A 101 -5.86 1.34 0.12
C GLY A 101 -6.42 0.66 -1.13
N SER A 102 -7.32 -0.32 -0.96
CA SER A 102 -8.02 -1.02 -2.06
C SER A 102 -9.41 -0.47 -2.34
N SER A 103 -9.95 0.37 -1.45
CA SER A 103 -11.32 0.85 -1.48
C SER A 103 -11.70 1.51 -2.81
N ARG A 104 -12.81 1.04 -3.38
CA ARG A 104 -13.44 1.49 -4.63
C ARG A 104 -12.52 1.46 -5.87
N LYS A 105 -11.37 0.79 -5.81
CA LYS A 105 -10.39 0.77 -6.90
C LYS A 105 -10.82 -0.16 -8.05
N SER A 106 -10.30 0.14 -9.24
CA SER A 106 -10.59 -0.60 -10.47
C SER A 106 -10.18 -2.07 -10.44
N CYS A 107 -9.29 -2.48 -9.54
CA CYS A 107 -8.98 -3.90 -9.35
C CYS A 107 -10.18 -4.70 -8.80
N ILE A 108 -11.16 -4.06 -8.15
CA ILE A 108 -12.41 -4.70 -7.72
C ILE A 108 -13.29 -4.91 -8.96
N SER A 109 -13.57 -3.87 -9.74
CA SER A 109 -14.37 -4.00 -10.97
C SER A 109 -13.72 -4.89 -12.03
N GLY A 110 -12.41 -5.04 -12.00
CA GLY A 110 -11.71 -6.00 -12.85
C GLY A 110 -12.07 -7.46 -12.55
N VAL A 111 -12.62 -7.73 -11.37
CA VAL A 111 -13.09 -9.07 -10.95
C VAL A 111 -14.61 -9.22 -11.16
N ASP A 112 -15.40 -8.23 -10.69
CA ASP A 112 -16.87 -8.33 -10.62
C ASP A 112 -17.62 -7.42 -11.60
N LYS A 113 -16.89 -6.63 -12.40
CA LYS A 113 -17.43 -5.64 -13.38
C LYS A 113 -18.31 -4.56 -12.75
N SER A 114 -18.20 -4.32 -11.43
CA SER A 114 -19.02 -3.36 -10.69
C SER A 114 -18.70 -1.91 -11.02
N ASP A 115 -19.70 -1.05 -10.98
CA ASP A 115 -19.53 0.40 -10.95
C ASP A 115 -18.94 0.87 -9.62
N VAL A 116 -18.42 2.09 -9.59
CA VAL A 116 -17.72 2.62 -8.39
C VAL A 116 -18.62 2.58 -7.14
N SER A 117 -19.91 2.90 -7.29
CA SER A 117 -20.93 2.88 -6.23
C SER A 117 -21.21 1.47 -5.67
N GLN A 118 -20.98 0.43 -6.47
CA GLN A 118 -21.27 -0.96 -6.15
C GLN A 118 -20.07 -1.71 -5.53
N ARG A 119 -18.90 -1.05 -5.40
CA ARG A 119 -17.63 -1.70 -4.95
C ARG A 119 -17.49 -1.87 -3.45
N LEU A 120 -18.54 -1.57 -2.66
CA LEU A 120 -18.46 -1.72 -1.20
C LEU A 120 -18.18 -3.18 -0.79
N GLY A 121 -18.92 -4.14 -1.34
CA GLY A 121 -18.72 -5.57 -1.05
C GLY A 121 -17.30 -6.05 -1.36
N GLY A 122 -16.77 -5.70 -2.55
CA GLY A 122 -15.38 -6.01 -2.92
C GLY A 122 -14.35 -5.28 -2.06
N THR A 123 -14.67 -4.05 -1.61
CA THR A 123 -13.84 -3.31 -0.65
C THR A 123 -13.76 -4.06 0.68
N ILE A 124 -14.92 -4.46 1.25
CA ILE A 124 -15.00 -5.23 2.52
C ILE A 124 -14.20 -6.53 2.40
N ALA A 125 -14.44 -7.31 1.33
CA ALA A 125 -13.74 -8.57 1.09
C ALA A 125 -12.21 -8.38 1.04
N SER A 126 -11.72 -7.37 0.32
CA SER A 126 -10.29 -7.08 0.20
C SER A 126 -9.67 -6.62 1.53
N VAL A 127 -10.40 -5.83 2.32
CA VAL A 127 -9.97 -5.37 3.65
C VAL A 127 -9.87 -6.54 4.60
N LEU A 128 -10.91 -7.38 4.73
CA LEU A 128 -10.91 -8.58 5.58
C LEU A 128 -9.79 -9.55 5.20
N TYR A 129 -9.63 -9.79 3.89
CA TYR A 129 -8.57 -10.67 3.41
C TYR A 129 -7.17 -10.18 3.83
N CYS A 130 -6.92 -8.89 3.74
CA CYS A 130 -5.64 -8.28 4.10
C CYS A 130 -5.46 -8.15 5.62
N LEU A 131 -6.54 -7.87 6.37
CA LEU A 131 -6.54 -7.81 7.83
C LEU A 131 -6.07 -9.14 8.45
N GLN A 132 -6.67 -10.26 8.01
CA GLN A 132 -6.29 -11.61 8.44
C GLN A 132 -4.81 -11.97 8.10
N ARG A 133 -4.18 -11.18 7.24
CA ARG A 133 -2.78 -11.34 6.82
C ARG A 133 -1.83 -10.32 7.44
N GLY A 134 -2.32 -9.56 8.43
CA GLY A 134 -1.52 -8.69 9.27
C GLY A 134 -1.26 -7.30 8.69
N VAL A 135 -2.15 -6.79 7.84
CA VAL A 135 -2.20 -5.37 7.50
C VAL A 135 -2.75 -4.59 8.70
N ASN A 136 -2.11 -3.47 9.02
CA ASN A 136 -2.40 -2.71 10.24
C ASN A 136 -3.31 -1.50 10.00
N ILE A 137 -3.23 -0.89 8.81
CA ILE A 137 -3.99 0.31 8.46
C ILE A 137 -4.65 0.12 7.10
N PHE A 138 -5.89 0.55 7.01
CA PHE A 138 -6.66 0.58 5.77
C PHE A 138 -7.11 2.01 5.46
N ARG A 139 -6.81 2.46 4.22
CA ARG A 139 -7.33 3.73 3.72
C ARG A 139 -8.56 3.45 2.88
N VAL A 140 -9.71 3.91 3.36
CA VAL A 140 -11.03 3.59 2.80
C VAL A 140 -11.86 4.85 2.57
N HIS A 141 -12.90 4.75 1.72
CA HIS A 141 -13.93 5.79 1.51
C HIS A 141 -15.11 5.58 2.47
N ASP A 142 -15.51 4.34 2.66
CA ASP A 142 -16.72 3.94 3.39
C ASP A 142 -16.35 3.59 4.84
N VAL A 143 -15.98 4.62 5.64
CA VAL A 143 -15.43 4.42 7.00
C VAL A 143 -16.48 3.82 7.93
N HIS A 144 -17.71 4.29 7.85
CA HIS A 144 -18.81 3.82 8.73
C HIS A 144 -19.06 2.31 8.52
N GLU A 145 -19.26 1.90 7.28
CA GLU A 145 -19.56 0.53 6.90
C GLU A 145 -18.39 -0.42 7.22
N LEU A 146 -17.17 0.07 7.08
CA LEU A 146 -15.96 -0.72 7.35
C LEU A 146 -15.55 -0.72 8.81
N SER A 147 -16.04 0.22 9.63
CA SER A 147 -15.77 0.20 11.07
C SER A 147 -16.43 -1.01 11.76
N LEU A 148 -17.54 -1.50 11.22
CA LEU A 148 -18.27 -2.65 11.76
C LEU A 148 -17.49 -3.98 11.67
N ILE A 149 -16.48 -4.08 10.80
CA ILE A 149 -15.66 -5.30 10.69
C ILE A 149 -14.52 -5.37 11.72
N HIS A 150 -14.36 -4.36 12.56
CA HIS A 150 -13.35 -4.30 13.61
C HIS A 150 -13.90 -4.61 15.01
N ILE A 151 -15.14 -5.09 15.08
CA ILE A 151 -15.81 -5.48 16.33
C ILE A 151 -15.28 -6.85 16.78
#